data_22db2af85bd193f71be4eedc696dd6f0
#
_entry.id   22db2af85bd193f71be4eedc696dd6f0
#
_cell.length_a   1.000
_cell.length_b   1.000
_cell.length_c   1.000
_cell.angle_alpha   90.00
_cell.angle_beta   90.00
_cell.angle_gamma   90.00
#
_symmetry.space_group_name_H-M   'P 1'
#
loop_
_entity.id
_entity.type
_entity.pdbx_description
1 polymer ?
#
loop_
_entity_poly.entity_id
_entity_poly.type
_entity_poly.pdbx_seq_one_letter_code
_entity_poly.pdbx_strand_id
1 'polypeptide(L)'
;MGVGVVAVEEVGKEIVMKDGSKFECVSKFCYLGDMLTAAGGVAEASIVRTRCAWKQFQNLISFLGKRGVSLKLKGKLYRSSVQSVMVYASETWAMKVGDEQRLERNENAMLRWMCGVSKKDRISSKELRDRLSIEGVLEVIKRSRLRWFGHVERKEKDDWVSACRELEVDGVRGRGRPMKTWRECVNT
;
A
#
# COMPACT_ATOMS: atom_id res chain seq x y z
N MET A 1 14.51 -14.72 27.41
CA MET A 1 15.49 -13.61 27.50
C MET A 1 14.77 -12.34 27.13
N GLY A 2 14.50 -11.45 28.08
CA GLY A 2 13.73 -10.23 27.86
C GLY A 2 14.59 -9.20 27.13
N VAL A 3 14.11 -8.74 25.98
CA VAL A 3 14.66 -7.58 25.30
C VAL A 3 14.21 -6.34 26.08
N GLY A 4 15.08 -5.82 26.93
CA GLY A 4 14.80 -4.60 27.68
C GLY A 4 14.75 -3.41 26.74
N VAL A 5 13.58 -2.87 26.51
CA VAL A 5 13.35 -1.60 25.83
C VAL A 5 13.84 -0.48 26.75
N VAL A 6 14.86 0.24 26.35
CA VAL A 6 15.36 1.43 27.06
C VAL A 6 14.51 2.63 26.67
N ALA A 7 14.20 3.47 27.67
CA ALA A 7 13.35 4.66 27.55
C ALA A 7 13.79 5.59 26.39
N VAL A 8 12.83 6.04 25.60
CA VAL A 8 13.02 6.97 24.49
C VAL A 8 12.84 8.39 25.01
N GLU A 9 13.89 9.18 24.97
CA GLU A 9 13.84 10.64 25.19
C GLU A 9 13.87 11.41 23.85
N GLU A 10 13.19 12.57 23.77
CA GLU A 10 12.71 13.20 22.51
C GLU A 10 13.73 13.95 21.63
N VAL A 11 13.44 13.94 20.32
CA VAL A 11 13.90 14.79 19.19
C VAL A 11 15.40 14.98 18.98
N GLY A 12 15.89 14.42 17.88
CA GLY A 12 17.32 14.46 17.51
C GLY A 12 18.12 13.32 18.14
N LYS A 13 17.48 12.24 18.55
CA LYS A 13 18.01 11.26 19.48
C LYS A 13 18.55 10.02 18.78
N GLU A 14 19.75 9.69 19.21
CA GLU A 14 20.36 8.39 18.99
C GLU A 14 19.87 7.41 20.09
N ILE A 15 19.49 6.21 19.68
CA ILE A 15 19.31 5.09 20.62
C ILE A 15 20.66 4.41 20.74
N VAL A 16 21.20 4.33 21.94
CA VAL A 16 22.45 3.63 22.23
C VAL A 16 22.11 2.24 22.76
N MET A 17 22.55 1.21 22.06
CA MET A 17 22.39 -0.18 22.50
C MET A 17 23.42 -0.53 23.58
N LYS A 18 23.20 -1.63 24.31
CA LYS A 18 24.12 -2.09 25.36
C LYS A 18 25.53 -2.42 24.86
N ASP A 19 25.68 -2.72 23.58
CA ASP A 19 26.95 -2.97 22.89
C ASP A 19 27.66 -1.69 22.43
N GLY A 20 27.08 -0.51 22.69
CA GLY A 20 27.60 0.79 22.28
C GLY A 20 27.23 1.22 20.86
N SER A 21 26.50 0.40 20.09
CA SER A 21 26.00 0.80 18.76
C SER A 21 24.94 1.88 18.86
N LYS A 22 24.99 2.85 17.93
CA LYS A 22 24.11 4.01 17.90
C LYS A 22 23.17 3.94 16.71
N PHE A 23 21.90 4.21 16.94
CA PHE A 23 20.86 4.27 15.91
C PHE A 23 20.18 5.63 15.91
N GLU A 24 20.03 6.21 14.74
CA GLU A 24 19.33 7.48 14.57
C GLU A 24 17.81 7.26 14.62
N CYS A 25 17.11 8.07 15.40
CA CYS A 25 15.65 8.09 15.43
C CYS A 25 15.12 8.92 14.27
N VAL A 26 14.48 8.28 13.29
CA VAL A 26 13.89 8.94 12.13
C VAL A 26 12.37 8.90 12.18
N SER A 27 11.72 9.98 11.73
CA SER A 27 10.25 10.05 11.65
C SER A 27 9.66 9.24 10.49
N LYS A 28 10.47 8.96 9.47
CA LYS A 28 10.09 8.18 8.27
C LYS A 28 11.26 7.31 7.84
N PHE A 29 10.98 6.07 7.49
CA PHE A 29 11.98 5.11 7.04
C PHE A 29 11.45 4.30 5.86
N CYS A 30 12.30 4.14 4.83
CA CYS A 30 11.98 3.28 3.70
C CYS A 30 12.48 1.86 3.98
N TYR A 31 11.56 0.91 4.14
CA TYR A 31 11.87 -0.50 4.39
C TYR A 31 11.32 -1.37 3.26
N LEU A 32 12.21 -2.11 2.58
CA LEU A 32 11.87 -2.97 1.44
C LEU A 32 10.98 -2.26 0.39
N GLY A 33 11.20 -0.95 0.22
CA GLY A 33 10.46 -0.13 -0.71
C GLY A 33 9.08 0.32 -0.23
N ASP A 34 8.69 0.05 0.99
CA ASP A 34 7.53 0.67 1.64
C ASP A 34 7.94 1.77 2.61
N MET A 35 7.04 2.71 2.91
CA MET A 35 7.33 3.84 3.80
C MET A 35 6.70 3.61 5.16
N LEU A 36 7.55 3.42 6.17
CA LEU A 36 7.14 3.37 7.57
C LEU A 36 7.23 4.78 8.17
N THR A 37 6.26 5.16 8.99
CA THR A 37 6.24 6.44 9.69
C THR A 37 6.05 6.23 11.19
N ALA A 38 6.70 7.06 12.01
CA ALA A 38 6.55 7.01 13.46
C ALA A 38 5.11 7.25 13.93
N ALA A 39 4.34 8.06 13.18
CA ALA A 39 2.93 8.30 13.45
C ALA A 39 2.01 7.13 13.03
N GLY A 40 2.55 6.11 12.39
CA GLY A 40 1.79 5.01 11.82
C GLY A 40 0.92 5.40 10.63
N GLY A 41 0.13 4.44 10.13
CA GLY A 41 -0.76 4.64 8.99
C GLY A 41 -0.09 4.41 7.64
N VAL A 42 -0.90 4.40 6.58
CA VAL A 42 -0.47 4.02 5.21
C VAL A 42 -0.49 5.18 4.21
N ALA A 43 -0.80 6.39 4.67
CA ALA A 43 -0.95 7.55 3.78
C ALA A 43 0.34 7.83 2.98
N GLU A 44 1.49 7.86 3.64
CA GLU A 44 2.79 8.07 2.99
C GLU A 44 3.14 6.92 2.02
N ALA A 45 2.95 5.67 2.45
CA ALA A 45 3.18 4.50 1.61
C ALA A 45 2.33 4.57 0.33
N SER A 46 1.03 4.84 0.44
CA SER A 46 0.13 4.98 -0.71
C SER A 46 0.52 6.13 -1.65
N ILE A 47 1.03 7.26 -1.12
CA ILE A 47 1.52 8.38 -1.90
C ILE A 47 2.77 7.98 -2.68
N VAL A 48 3.75 7.37 -2.01
CA VAL A 48 5.01 6.94 -2.64
C VAL A 48 4.73 5.93 -3.74
N ARG A 49 3.89 4.92 -3.48
CA ARG A 49 3.51 3.91 -4.46
C ARG A 49 2.79 4.50 -5.67
N THR A 50 1.89 5.44 -5.44
CA THR A 50 1.22 6.16 -6.52
C THR A 50 2.22 6.93 -7.39
N ARG A 51 3.22 7.60 -6.80
CA ARG A 51 4.28 8.29 -7.53
C ARG A 51 5.13 7.32 -8.35
N CYS A 52 5.53 6.20 -7.76
CA CYS A 52 6.27 5.14 -8.47
C CYS A 52 5.47 4.58 -9.65
N ALA A 53 4.17 4.34 -9.47
CA ALA A 53 3.28 3.88 -10.52
C ALA A 53 3.16 4.90 -11.66
N TRP A 54 3.05 6.21 -11.36
CA TRP A 54 3.07 7.27 -12.37
C TRP A 54 4.39 7.32 -13.13
N LYS A 55 5.53 7.20 -12.45
CA LYS A 55 6.85 7.12 -13.09
C LYS A 55 6.92 5.94 -14.05
N GLN A 56 6.46 4.76 -13.62
CA GLN A 56 6.43 3.57 -14.46
C GLN A 56 5.45 3.72 -15.64
N PHE A 57 4.29 4.35 -15.41
CA PHE A 57 3.34 4.66 -16.46
C PHE A 57 3.96 5.58 -17.53
N GLN A 58 4.67 6.63 -17.11
CA GLN A 58 5.38 7.55 -18.01
C GLN A 58 6.45 6.84 -18.85
N ASN A 59 7.19 5.88 -18.27
CA ASN A 59 8.18 5.08 -19.01
C ASN A 59 7.52 4.24 -20.13
N LEU A 60 6.25 3.89 -19.97
CA LEU A 60 5.49 3.07 -20.93
C LEU A 60 4.56 3.90 -21.81
N ILE A 61 4.58 5.21 -21.70
CA ILE A 61 3.60 6.10 -22.33
C ILE A 61 3.59 5.97 -23.86
N SER A 62 4.77 5.80 -24.47
CA SER A 62 4.93 5.63 -25.92
C SER A 62 4.21 4.39 -26.45
N PHE A 63 4.19 3.31 -25.67
CA PHE A 63 3.48 2.09 -26.02
C PHE A 63 2.00 2.18 -25.68
N LEU A 64 1.66 2.62 -24.45
CA LEU A 64 0.29 2.71 -23.97
C LEU A 64 -0.56 3.72 -24.75
N GLY A 65 0.06 4.77 -25.32
CA GLY A 65 -0.58 5.77 -26.19
C GLY A 65 -0.73 5.35 -27.65
N LYS A 66 -0.05 4.29 -28.10
CA LYS A 66 -0.03 3.89 -29.50
C LYS A 66 -1.41 3.42 -29.97
N ARG A 67 -1.93 4.02 -31.06
CA ARG A 67 -3.29 3.73 -31.59
C ARG A 67 -3.44 2.31 -32.15
N GLY A 68 -2.39 1.72 -32.72
CA GLY A 68 -2.40 0.37 -33.30
C GLY A 68 -2.32 -0.77 -32.29
N VAL A 69 -2.22 -0.48 -30.98
CA VAL A 69 -2.16 -1.49 -29.92
C VAL A 69 -3.54 -1.70 -29.34
N SER A 70 -4.00 -2.96 -29.26
CA SER A 70 -5.32 -3.28 -28.69
C SER A 70 -5.41 -2.88 -27.21
N LEU A 71 -6.61 -2.47 -26.77
CA LEU A 71 -6.84 -2.07 -25.38
C LEU A 71 -6.56 -3.22 -24.40
N LYS A 72 -6.88 -4.46 -24.77
CA LYS A 72 -6.58 -5.65 -23.96
C LYS A 72 -5.07 -5.83 -23.73
N LEU A 73 -4.24 -5.57 -24.75
CA LEU A 73 -2.78 -5.67 -24.62
C LEU A 73 -2.23 -4.53 -23.75
N LYS A 74 -2.76 -3.31 -23.91
CA LYS A 74 -2.43 -2.18 -23.02
C LYS A 74 -2.79 -2.50 -21.58
N GLY A 75 -3.97 -3.06 -21.32
CA GLY A 75 -4.40 -3.48 -20.00
C GLY A 75 -3.50 -4.56 -19.39
N LYS A 76 -3.06 -5.53 -20.19
CA LYS A 76 -2.12 -6.58 -19.75
C LYS A 76 -0.78 -5.99 -19.30
N LEU A 77 -0.23 -5.06 -20.10
CA LEU A 77 1.02 -4.36 -19.76
C LEU A 77 0.84 -3.46 -18.54
N TYR A 78 -0.26 -2.71 -18.47
CA TYR A 78 -0.59 -1.87 -17.31
C TYR A 78 -0.63 -2.70 -16.02
N ARG A 79 -1.37 -3.82 -16.03
CA ARG A 79 -1.51 -4.69 -14.86
C ARG A 79 -0.16 -5.25 -14.40
N SER A 80 0.68 -5.73 -15.31
CA SER A 80 1.96 -6.35 -14.96
C SER A 80 3.03 -5.35 -14.51
N SER A 81 3.02 -4.12 -15.03
CA SER A 81 4.13 -3.19 -14.84
C SER A 81 3.77 -1.95 -14.01
N VAL A 82 2.53 -1.47 -14.08
CA VAL A 82 2.12 -0.24 -13.39
C VAL A 82 1.28 -0.55 -12.16
N GLN A 83 0.20 -1.34 -12.32
CA GLN A 83 -0.68 -1.69 -11.21
C GLN A 83 0.06 -2.51 -10.16
N SER A 84 0.95 -3.43 -10.56
CA SER A 84 1.81 -4.20 -9.64
C SER A 84 2.68 -3.31 -8.75
N VAL A 85 3.23 -2.22 -9.31
CA VAL A 85 4.01 -1.24 -8.53
C VAL A 85 3.10 -0.48 -7.57
N MET A 86 1.90 -0.10 -7.99
CA MET A 86 0.94 0.64 -7.16
C MET A 86 0.47 -0.16 -5.94
N VAL A 87 0.28 -1.47 -6.09
CA VAL A 87 -0.25 -2.35 -5.02
C VAL A 87 0.82 -3.12 -4.26
N TYR A 88 2.10 -2.85 -4.51
CA TYR A 88 3.18 -3.56 -3.82
C TYR A 88 3.12 -3.34 -2.30
N ALA A 89 3.23 -4.41 -1.52
CA ALA A 89 3.10 -4.45 -0.05
C ALA A 89 1.75 -3.97 0.51
N SER A 90 0.72 -3.79 -0.35
CA SER A 90 -0.59 -3.27 0.07
C SER A 90 -1.43 -4.26 0.87
N GLU A 91 -1.05 -5.52 0.91
CA GLU A 91 -1.69 -6.56 1.72
C GLU A 91 -1.64 -6.28 3.22
N THR A 92 -0.60 -5.55 3.67
CA THR A 92 -0.41 -5.18 5.08
C THR A 92 -1.05 -3.84 5.45
N TRP A 93 -1.60 -3.10 4.48
CA TRP A 93 -2.08 -1.74 4.70
C TRP A 93 -3.42 -1.68 5.43
N ALA A 94 -3.47 -0.93 6.54
CA ALA A 94 -4.70 -0.53 7.20
C ALA A 94 -5.25 0.75 6.54
N MET A 95 -5.91 0.59 5.37
CA MET A 95 -6.32 1.71 4.52
C MET A 95 -7.54 2.45 5.07
N LYS A 96 -7.48 3.78 5.03
CA LYS A 96 -8.62 4.67 5.23
C LYS A 96 -9.31 4.95 3.90
N VAL A 97 -10.57 5.36 3.96
CA VAL A 97 -11.36 5.74 2.75
C VAL A 97 -10.63 6.76 1.86
N GLY A 98 -9.92 7.72 2.48
CA GLY A 98 -9.14 8.71 1.73
C GLY A 98 -7.97 8.11 0.92
N ASP A 99 -7.35 7.04 1.42
CA ASP A 99 -6.27 6.33 0.72
C ASP A 99 -6.83 5.52 -0.44
N GLU A 100 -7.95 4.83 -0.24
CA GLU A 100 -8.69 4.10 -1.27
C GLU A 100 -9.09 5.03 -2.42
N GLN A 101 -9.75 6.15 -2.10
CA GLN A 101 -10.14 7.16 -3.09
C GLN A 101 -8.95 7.77 -3.85
N ARG A 102 -7.79 7.89 -3.19
CA ARG A 102 -6.55 8.35 -3.84
C ARG A 102 -6.08 7.36 -4.88
N LEU A 103 -6.00 6.08 -4.53
CA LEU A 103 -5.58 5.02 -5.45
C LEU A 103 -6.53 4.93 -6.65
N GLU A 104 -7.85 4.88 -6.41
CA GLU A 104 -8.84 4.83 -7.49
C GLU A 104 -8.78 6.04 -8.43
N ARG A 105 -8.63 7.25 -7.88
CA ARG A 105 -8.53 8.47 -8.70
C ARG A 105 -7.32 8.43 -9.62
N ASN A 106 -6.18 7.95 -9.12
CA ASN A 106 -4.96 7.83 -9.91
C ASN A 106 -5.06 6.73 -10.95
N GLU A 107 -5.59 5.55 -10.59
CA GLU A 107 -5.89 4.49 -11.54
C GLU A 107 -6.79 5.01 -12.66
N ASN A 108 -7.94 5.59 -12.32
CA ASN A 108 -8.91 6.11 -13.29
C ASN A 108 -8.31 7.15 -14.24
N ALA A 109 -7.37 7.98 -13.77
CA ALA A 109 -6.67 8.92 -14.64
C ALA A 109 -5.81 8.20 -15.69
N MET A 110 -5.07 7.17 -15.28
CA MET A 110 -4.25 6.35 -16.18
C MET A 110 -5.11 5.57 -17.18
N LEU A 111 -6.24 4.97 -16.73
CA LEU A 111 -7.14 4.21 -17.59
C LEU A 111 -7.80 5.10 -18.66
N ARG A 112 -8.26 6.31 -18.26
CA ARG A 112 -8.81 7.29 -19.22
C ARG A 112 -7.79 7.66 -20.28
N TRP A 113 -6.56 7.92 -19.88
CA TRP A 113 -5.50 8.25 -20.79
C TRP A 113 -5.23 7.10 -21.79
N MET A 114 -5.14 5.84 -21.34
CA MET A 114 -4.94 4.68 -22.21
C MET A 114 -6.10 4.46 -23.18
N CYS A 115 -7.32 4.76 -22.77
CA CYS A 115 -8.52 4.64 -23.60
C CYS A 115 -8.74 5.86 -24.52
N GLY A 116 -7.94 6.93 -24.38
CA GLY A 116 -8.10 8.17 -25.16
C GLY A 116 -9.40 8.90 -24.85
N VAL A 117 -9.93 8.80 -23.60
CA VAL A 117 -11.19 9.42 -23.19
C VAL A 117 -10.96 10.47 -22.10
N SER A 118 -11.74 11.53 -22.15
CA SER A 118 -11.70 12.63 -21.20
C SER A 118 -12.74 12.46 -20.08
N LYS A 119 -12.68 13.31 -19.05
CA LYS A 119 -13.73 13.35 -18.01
C LYS A 119 -15.09 13.80 -18.57
N LYS A 120 -15.11 14.57 -19.67
CA LYS A 120 -16.33 15.08 -20.31
C LYS A 120 -17.14 13.95 -20.96
N ASP A 121 -16.50 12.86 -21.36
CA ASP A 121 -17.14 11.71 -22.01
C ASP A 121 -17.99 10.87 -21.05
N ARG A 122 -17.95 11.18 -19.75
CA ARG A 122 -18.76 10.54 -18.66
C ARG A 122 -18.72 9.01 -18.64
N ILE A 123 -17.64 8.40 -19.18
CA ILE A 123 -17.47 6.94 -19.17
C ILE A 123 -17.13 6.49 -17.75
N SER A 124 -17.81 5.45 -17.27
CA SER A 124 -17.61 4.92 -15.92
C SER A 124 -16.25 4.22 -15.78
N SER A 125 -15.72 4.19 -14.54
CA SER A 125 -14.47 3.46 -14.24
C SER A 125 -14.60 1.97 -14.51
N LYS A 126 -15.80 1.40 -14.29
CA LYS A 126 -16.10 -0.01 -14.60
C LYS A 126 -15.94 -0.28 -16.08
N GLU A 127 -16.57 0.53 -16.92
CA GLU A 127 -16.48 0.38 -18.36
C GLU A 127 -15.05 0.52 -18.90
N LEU A 128 -14.23 1.41 -18.32
CA LEU A 128 -12.81 1.54 -18.67
C LEU A 128 -12.03 0.26 -18.34
N ARG A 129 -12.29 -0.31 -17.17
CA ARG A 129 -11.67 -1.59 -16.75
C ARG A 129 -12.10 -2.74 -17.66
N ASP A 130 -13.37 -2.81 -18.02
CA ASP A 130 -13.89 -3.83 -18.94
C ASP A 130 -13.23 -3.74 -20.33
N ARG A 131 -13.11 -2.53 -20.90
CA ARG A 131 -12.42 -2.27 -22.17
C ARG A 131 -10.95 -2.73 -22.16
N LEU A 132 -10.27 -2.53 -21.04
CA LEU A 132 -8.86 -2.89 -20.84
C LEU A 132 -8.69 -4.35 -20.35
N SER A 133 -9.78 -5.02 -19.99
CA SER A 133 -9.80 -6.36 -19.39
C SER A 133 -8.91 -6.45 -18.14
N ILE A 134 -9.06 -5.48 -17.23
CA ILE A 134 -8.33 -5.42 -15.97
C ILE A 134 -9.28 -5.37 -14.78
N GLU A 135 -8.77 -5.80 -13.65
CA GLU A 135 -9.41 -5.70 -12.34
C GLU A 135 -9.03 -4.36 -11.69
N GLY A 136 -9.93 -3.76 -10.92
CA GLY A 136 -9.66 -2.49 -10.24
C GLY A 136 -8.61 -2.63 -9.13
N VAL A 137 -7.93 -1.54 -8.84
CA VAL A 137 -6.83 -1.51 -7.85
C VAL A 137 -7.30 -1.96 -6.47
N LEU A 138 -8.51 -1.57 -6.04
CA LEU A 138 -9.03 -1.97 -4.72
C LEU A 138 -9.39 -3.45 -4.65
N GLU A 139 -9.93 -4.03 -5.72
CA GLU A 139 -10.22 -5.45 -5.80
C GLU A 139 -8.92 -6.28 -5.74
N VAL A 140 -7.86 -5.82 -6.42
CA VAL A 140 -6.54 -6.46 -6.36
C VAL A 140 -5.98 -6.42 -4.93
N ILE A 141 -6.07 -5.27 -4.26
CA ILE A 141 -5.62 -5.10 -2.86
C ILE A 141 -6.43 -6.00 -1.94
N LYS A 142 -7.76 -5.99 -2.06
CA LYS A 142 -8.66 -6.82 -1.23
C LYS A 142 -8.32 -8.31 -1.39
N ARG A 143 -8.16 -8.79 -2.61
CA ARG A 143 -7.78 -10.18 -2.89
C ARG A 143 -6.40 -10.53 -2.32
N SER A 144 -5.40 -9.66 -2.45
CA SER A 144 -4.06 -9.87 -1.90
C SER A 144 -4.08 -9.90 -0.38
N ARG A 145 -4.84 -9.01 0.25
CA ARG A 145 -5.05 -8.97 1.70
C ARG A 145 -5.70 -10.25 2.23
N LEU A 146 -6.76 -10.74 1.59
CA LEU A 146 -7.41 -11.99 1.98
C LEU A 146 -6.47 -13.20 1.84
N ARG A 147 -5.64 -13.23 0.78
CA ARG A 147 -4.63 -14.27 0.60
C ARG A 147 -3.58 -14.21 1.72
N TRP A 148 -3.10 -13.02 2.05
CA TRP A 148 -2.14 -12.79 3.14
C TRP A 148 -2.75 -13.16 4.49
N PHE A 149 -3.99 -12.74 4.76
CA PHE A 149 -4.72 -13.14 5.97
C PHE A 149 -4.79 -14.66 6.11
N GLY A 150 -5.20 -15.38 5.06
CA GLY A 150 -5.22 -16.84 5.09
C GLY A 150 -3.83 -17.47 5.29
N HIS A 151 -2.75 -16.82 4.81
CA HIS A 151 -1.39 -17.26 5.08
C HIS A 151 -1.03 -17.09 6.57
N VAL A 152 -1.34 -15.93 7.15
CA VAL A 152 -1.10 -15.64 8.59
C VAL A 152 -1.90 -16.57 9.50
N GLU A 153 -3.18 -16.82 9.18
CA GLU A 153 -4.05 -17.70 9.98
C GLU A 153 -3.61 -19.17 9.98
N ARG A 154 -2.89 -19.61 8.94
CA ARG A 154 -2.37 -21.00 8.86
C ARG A 154 -0.99 -21.17 9.49
N LYS A 155 -0.41 -20.13 10.09
CA LYS A 155 0.85 -20.21 10.83
C LYS A 155 0.67 -20.99 12.13
N GLU A 156 1.68 -21.75 12.50
CA GLU A 156 1.72 -22.48 13.77
C GLU A 156 1.76 -21.53 14.96
N LYS A 157 1.27 -21.97 16.12
CA LYS A 157 1.18 -21.11 17.31
C LYS A 157 2.54 -20.68 17.87
N ASP A 158 3.57 -21.47 17.63
CA ASP A 158 4.95 -21.18 18.02
C ASP A 158 5.73 -20.33 17.00
N ASP A 159 5.11 -20.02 15.82
CA ASP A 159 5.69 -19.11 14.83
C ASP A 159 5.69 -17.66 15.37
N TRP A 160 6.78 -16.94 15.12
CA TRP A 160 6.92 -15.54 15.53
C TRP A 160 5.79 -14.63 15.01
N VAL A 161 5.21 -14.96 13.86
CA VAL A 161 4.06 -14.21 13.28
C VAL A 161 2.84 -14.34 14.18
N SER A 162 2.57 -15.55 14.72
CA SER A 162 1.49 -15.79 15.68
C SER A 162 1.75 -15.06 16.99
N ALA A 163 2.98 -15.09 17.50
CA ALA A 163 3.37 -14.34 18.68
C ALA A 163 3.18 -12.82 18.50
N CYS A 164 3.58 -12.26 17.35
CA CYS A 164 3.35 -10.84 17.02
C CYS A 164 1.86 -10.47 16.91
N ARG A 165 1.02 -11.39 16.42
CA ARG A 165 -0.43 -11.16 16.31
C ARG A 165 -1.12 -11.09 17.67
N GLU A 166 -0.63 -11.85 18.64
CA GLU A 166 -1.19 -11.95 20.00
C GLU A 166 -0.51 -10.97 20.97
N LEU A 167 0.52 -10.26 20.52
CA LEU A 167 1.26 -9.31 21.34
C LEU A 167 0.35 -8.17 21.78
N GLU A 168 0.14 -8.06 23.10
CA GLU A 168 -0.46 -6.88 23.72
C GLU A 168 0.63 -5.83 23.93
N VAL A 169 0.40 -4.63 23.40
CA VAL A 169 1.31 -3.51 23.56
C VAL A 169 0.79 -2.63 24.68
N ASP A 170 1.56 -2.49 25.74
CA ASP A 170 1.27 -1.56 26.83
C ASP A 170 1.26 -0.12 26.31
N GLY A 171 0.24 0.63 26.66
CA GLY A 171 0.14 2.04 26.31
C GLY A 171 -1.23 2.64 26.61
N VAL A 172 -1.25 3.95 26.79
CA VAL A 172 -2.49 4.70 26.98
C VAL A 172 -3.06 5.07 25.61
N ARG A 173 -4.29 4.64 25.31
CA ARG A 173 -4.99 5.05 24.09
C ARG A 173 -5.23 6.55 24.12
N GLY A 174 -4.81 7.23 23.06
CA GLY A 174 -5.11 8.65 22.85
C GLY A 174 -6.62 8.91 22.82
N ARG A 175 -7.02 10.17 23.14
CA ARG A 175 -8.41 10.61 23.07
C ARG A 175 -8.89 10.66 21.62
N GLY A 176 -10.07 10.11 21.34
CA GLY A 176 -10.70 10.17 20.03
C GLY A 176 -11.07 8.79 19.46
N ARG A 177 -11.50 8.76 18.20
CA ARG A 177 -11.85 7.51 17.51
C ARG A 177 -10.57 6.67 17.28
N PRO A 178 -10.57 5.38 17.64
CA PRO A 178 -9.44 4.50 17.38
C PRO A 178 -9.05 4.47 15.89
N MET A 179 -7.77 4.32 15.61
CA MET A 179 -7.31 4.13 14.23
C MET A 179 -7.85 2.80 13.69
N LYS A 180 -8.23 2.80 12.40
CA LYS A 180 -8.66 1.58 11.71
C LYS A 180 -7.51 0.57 11.73
N THR A 181 -7.79 -0.64 12.20
CA THR A 181 -6.81 -1.72 12.26
C THR A 181 -6.78 -2.49 10.94
N TRP A 182 -5.69 -3.21 10.70
CA TRP A 182 -5.58 -4.09 9.54
C TRP A 182 -6.68 -5.18 9.54
N ARG A 183 -6.99 -5.77 10.71
CA ARG A 183 -8.03 -6.79 10.87
C ARG A 183 -9.43 -6.28 10.49
N GLU A 184 -9.74 -5.04 10.82
CA GLU A 184 -10.99 -4.41 10.37
C GLU A 184 -11.04 -4.26 8.84
N CYS A 185 -9.89 -4.04 8.19
CA CYS A 185 -9.81 -3.95 6.73
C CYS A 185 -9.95 -5.31 6.03
N VAL A 186 -9.72 -6.43 6.72
CA VAL A 186 -9.95 -7.78 6.17
C VAL A 186 -11.44 -8.11 6.14
N ASN A 187 -12.19 -7.65 7.15
CA ASN A 187 -13.61 -7.96 7.33
C ASN A 187 -14.56 -7.02 6.56
N THR A 188 -14.01 -6.02 5.84
CA THR A 188 -14.76 -5.07 5.01
C THR A 188 -14.63 -5.40 3.53
#